data_e44e3a082ed25e4f644fb3aab82f12a2
#
_entry.id   e44e3a082ed25e4f644fb3aab82f12a2
#
_cell.length_a   1.000
_cell.length_b   1.000
_cell.length_c   1.000
_cell.angle_alpha   90.00
_cell.angle_beta   90.00
_cell.angle_gamma   90.00
#
_symmetry.space_group_name_H-M   'P 1'
#
loop_
_entity.id
_entity.type
_entity.pdbx_description
1 polymer ?
#
loop_
_entity_poly.entity_id
_entity_poly.type
_entity_poly.pdbx_seq_one_letter_code
_entity_poly.pdbx_strand_id
1 'polypeptide(L)'
;NRSGSFMVGESFSIAFRPNNFELELRPFYNLQSTHNSVQTSANRNVHTYGGRFDGTYYTSWGLNFNTDVSFSGTEGYSAGYNTKQWLWNATLSYQIQKDKSANRAVKVYDLLQQKSNIRRNVTANYIDDTNYNSLTRYFMVTFNYKFNTFGKGNTPTGRGGRRFGPGGPPPRM
;
A
#
# COMPACT_ATOMS: atom_id res chain seq x y z
N ASN A 1 15.67 34.77 12.83
CA ASN A 1 16.03 33.43 12.41
C ASN A 1 15.27 33.12 11.09
N ARG A 2 15.98 32.80 10.01
CA ARG A 2 15.40 32.38 8.74
C ARG A 2 15.66 30.90 8.60
N SER A 3 14.61 30.11 8.55
CA SER A 3 14.67 28.67 8.32
C SER A 3 14.06 28.37 6.95
N GLY A 4 14.76 27.63 6.12
CA GLY A 4 14.28 27.12 4.84
C GLY A 4 14.43 25.61 4.78
N SER A 5 13.44 24.92 4.22
CA SER A 5 13.50 23.49 3.94
C SER A 5 13.18 23.26 2.47
N PHE A 6 13.98 22.43 1.84
CA PHE A 6 13.80 21.99 0.46
C PHE A 6 13.72 20.47 0.45
N MET A 7 12.77 19.92 -0.30
CA MET A 7 12.60 18.48 -0.46
C MET A 7 12.47 18.15 -1.95
N VAL A 8 13.23 17.16 -2.37
CA VAL A 8 13.12 16.56 -3.69
C VAL A 8 13.06 15.05 -3.54
N GLY A 9 12.20 14.40 -4.30
CA GLY A 9 12.08 12.95 -4.26
C GLY A 9 11.66 12.40 -5.61
N GLU A 10 12.15 11.21 -5.90
CA GLU A 10 11.81 10.46 -7.10
C GLU A 10 11.43 9.03 -6.73
N SER A 11 10.47 8.50 -7.46
CA SER A 11 10.11 7.09 -7.41
C SER A 11 9.66 6.63 -8.80
N PHE A 12 9.94 5.39 -9.13
CA PHE A 12 9.46 4.79 -10.35
C PHE A 12 8.99 3.35 -10.08
N SER A 13 8.16 2.83 -10.97
CA SER A 13 7.62 1.48 -10.87
C SER A 13 7.92 0.72 -12.14
N ILE A 14 8.44 -0.48 -11.97
CA ILE A 14 8.66 -1.45 -13.05
C ILE A 14 7.79 -2.65 -12.75
N ALA A 15 6.88 -2.98 -13.67
CA ALA A 15 5.99 -4.12 -13.54
C ALA A 15 6.19 -5.10 -14.69
N PHE A 16 6.27 -6.38 -14.35
CA PHE A 16 6.33 -7.51 -15.29
C PHE A 16 5.22 -8.50 -14.96
N ARG A 17 4.31 -8.72 -15.91
CA ARG A 17 3.08 -9.51 -15.70
C ARG A 17 2.88 -10.55 -16.79
N PRO A 18 3.70 -11.62 -16.86
CA PRO A 18 3.39 -12.77 -17.67
C PRO A 18 2.21 -13.57 -17.09
N ASN A 19 1.71 -14.56 -17.83
CA ASN A 19 0.44 -15.24 -17.52
C ASN A 19 0.29 -15.73 -16.06
N ASN A 20 1.40 -16.19 -15.44
CA ASN A 20 1.36 -16.83 -14.11
C ASN A 20 2.08 -16.05 -13.03
N PHE A 21 2.69 -14.91 -13.36
CA PHE A 21 3.44 -14.09 -12.44
C PHE A 21 3.03 -12.63 -12.56
N GLU A 22 2.98 -11.97 -11.43
CA GLU A 22 2.96 -10.52 -11.35
C GLU A 22 4.11 -10.09 -10.46
N LEU A 23 5.03 -9.32 -11.02
CA LEU A 23 6.20 -8.80 -10.32
C LEU A 23 6.19 -7.29 -10.46
N GLU A 24 6.39 -6.59 -9.36
CA GLU A 24 6.49 -5.14 -9.36
C GLU A 24 7.63 -4.70 -8.44
N LEU A 25 8.49 -3.82 -8.94
CA LEU A 25 9.58 -3.20 -8.20
C LEU A 25 9.38 -1.69 -8.19
N ARG A 26 9.38 -1.09 -7.01
CA ARG A 26 9.17 0.34 -6.78
C ARG A 26 10.29 0.93 -5.92
N PRO A 27 11.44 1.27 -6.49
CA PRO A 27 12.46 2.03 -5.79
C PRO A 27 12.05 3.49 -5.60
N PHE A 28 12.58 4.11 -4.55
CA PHE A 28 12.37 5.52 -4.25
C PHE A 28 13.61 6.13 -3.59
N TYR A 29 13.77 7.43 -3.79
CA TYR A 29 14.79 8.24 -3.15
C TYR A 29 14.23 9.63 -2.87
N ASN A 30 14.44 10.12 -1.64
CA ASN A 30 14.06 11.45 -1.21
C ASN A 30 15.23 12.13 -0.53
N LEU A 31 15.48 13.38 -0.88
CA LEU A 31 16.43 14.27 -0.23
C LEU A 31 15.67 15.42 0.43
N GLN A 32 15.88 15.60 1.70
CA GLN A 32 15.39 16.75 2.45
C GLN A 32 16.59 17.56 2.97
N SER A 33 16.73 18.80 2.50
CA SER A 33 17.73 19.73 2.97
C SER A 33 17.08 20.80 3.85
N THR A 34 17.62 20.99 5.05
CA THR A 34 17.15 22.01 5.98
C THR A 34 18.30 22.98 6.26
N HIS A 35 18.03 24.27 6.10
CA HIS A 35 19.00 25.33 6.32
C HIS A 35 18.44 26.39 7.26
N ASN A 36 19.21 26.71 8.30
CA ASN A 36 18.88 27.72 9.30
C ASN A 36 20.00 28.77 9.32
N SER A 37 19.63 30.05 9.28
CA SER A 37 20.61 31.15 9.21
C SER A 37 21.30 31.43 10.52
N VAL A 38 20.65 31.20 11.66
CA VAL A 38 21.19 31.49 13.00
C VAL A 38 21.65 30.21 13.70
N GLN A 39 20.86 29.16 13.63
CA GLN A 39 21.15 27.88 14.28
C GLN A 39 21.72 26.87 13.25
N THR A 40 22.94 27.15 12.81
CA THR A 40 23.62 26.37 11.76
C THR A 40 23.87 24.91 12.14
N SER A 41 23.95 24.61 13.45
CA SER A 41 24.04 23.21 13.94
C SER A 41 22.81 22.35 13.63
N ALA A 42 21.68 22.97 13.31
CA ALA A 42 20.46 22.29 12.90
C ALA A 42 20.37 22.07 11.37
N ASN A 43 21.36 22.55 10.62
CA ASN A 43 21.44 22.31 9.18
C ASN A 43 21.75 20.84 8.92
N ARG A 44 20.97 20.24 8.04
CA ARG A 44 21.14 18.82 7.71
C ARG A 44 20.59 18.48 6.35
N ASN A 45 21.19 17.48 5.75
CA ASN A 45 20.70 16.82 4.55
C ASN A 45 20.30 15.40 4.94
N VAL A 46 19.00 15.11 4.87
CA VAL A 46 18.44 13.80 5.19
C VAL A 46 18.12 13.10 3.89
N HIS A 47 18.66 11.90 3.73
CA HIS A 47 18.44 11.02 2.60
C HIS A 47 17.54 9.88 3.05
N THR A 48 16.38 9.72 2.43
CA THR A 48 15.52 8.56 2.62
C THR A 48 15.45 7.79 1.32
N TYR A 49 15.85 6.55 1.36
CA TYR A 49 15.93 5.69 0.18
C TYR A 49 15.41 4.30 0.47
N GLY A 50 15.03 3.61 -0.58
CA GLY A 50 14.55 2.26 -0.43
C GLY A 50 13.84 1.74 -1.66
N GLY A 51 13.06 0.68 -1.43
CA GLY A 51 12.24 0.09 -2.48
C GLY A 51 11.28 -0.93 -1.93
N ARG A 52 10.29 -1.23 -2.74
CA ARG A 52 9.33 -2.29 -2.49
C ARG A 52 9.30 -3.22 -3.69
N PHE A 53 9.35 -4.51 -3.39
CA PHE A 53 9.13 -5.59 -4.33
C PHE A 53 7.84 -6.30 -3.95
N ASP A 54 6.92 -6.40 -4.90
CA ASP A 54 5.69 -7.17 -4.79
C ASP A 54 5.74 -8.30 -5.83
N GLY A 55 5.55 -9.53 -5.39
CA GLY A 55 5.55 -10.71 -6.26
C GLY A 55 4.33 -11.57 -6.01
N THR A 56 3.64 -11.97 -7.07
CA THR A 56 2.53 -12.92 -6.99
C THR A 56 2.72 -14.03 -8.03
N TYR A 57 2.54 -15.26 -7.61
CA TYR A 57 2.54 -16.44 -8.46
C TYR A 57 1.20 -17.13 -8.40
N TYR A 58 0.62 -17.38 -9.56
CA TYR A 58 -0.68 -18.02 -9.73
C TYR A 58 -0.50 -19.43 -10.29
N THR A 59 -1.05 -20.43 -9.62
CA THR A 59 -1.11 -21.79 -10.15
C THR A 59 -2.43 -22.04 -10.86
N SER A 60 -2.43 -22.93 -11.86
CA SER A 60 -3.63 -23.33 -12.58
C SER A 60 -4.67 -24.06 -11.71
N TRP A 61 -4.23 -24.63 -10.58
CA TRP A 61 -5.07 -25.41 -9.66
C TRP A 61 -5.59 -24.62 -8.45
N GLY A 62 -5.42 -23.28 -8.47
CA GLY A 62 -6.04 -22.37 -7.50
C GLY A 62 -5.20 -22.01 -6.30
N LEU A 63 -3.94 -22.46 -6.18
CA LEU A 63 -3.00 -21.97 -5.19
C LEU A 63 -2.36 -20.67 -5.72
N ASN A 64 -2.29 -19.65 -4.88
CA ASN A 64 -1.59 -18.42 -5.17
C ASN A 64 -0.61 -18.12 -4.04
N PHE A 65 0.59 -17.75 -4.43
CA PHE A 65 1.62 -17.27 -3.51
C PHE A 65 1.87 -15.80 -3.77
N ASN A 66 1.74 -14.98 -2.73
CA ASN A 66 2.07 -13.56 -2.79
C ASN A 66 3.15 -13.26 -1.76
N THR A 67 4.11 -12.45 -2.13
CA THR A 67 5.17 -11.95 -1.23
C THR A 67 5.41 -10.48 -1.49
N ASP A 68 5.59 -9.72 -0.42
CA ASP A 68 6.03 -8.35 -0.47
C ASP A 68 7.24 -8.14 0.43
N VAL A 69 8.27 -7.52 -0.14
CA VAL A 69 9.51 -7.17 0.55
C VAL A 69 9.71 -5.67 0.40
N SER A 70 9.89 -4.96 1.50
CA SER A 70 10.24 -3.56 1.47
C SER A 70 11.50 -3.30 2.27
N PHE A 71 12.34 -2.44 1.72
CA PHE A 71 13.51 -1.87 2.37
C PHE A 71 13.36 -0.37 2.45
N SER A 72 13.71 0.21 3.59
CA SER A 72 13.82 1.66 3.76
C SER A 72 15.02 1.99 4.63
N GLY A 73 15.78 3.00 4.20
CA GLY A 73 16.90 3.55 4.93
C GLY A 73 16.77 5.07 5.03
N THR A 74 17.16 5.63 6.16
CA THR A 74 17.24 7.07 6.37
C THR A 74 18.61 7.40 6.94
N GLU A 75 19.32 8.31 6.29
CA GLU A 75 20.66 8.76 6.64
C GLU A 75 20.74 10.29 6.64
N GLY A 76 21.76 10.84 7.29
CA GLY A 76 21.95 12.30 7.41
C GLY A 76 21.50 12.88 8.74
N TYR A 77 21.07 12.03 9.67
CA TYR A 77 20.92 12.41 11.07
C TYR A 77 22.26 12.25 11.82
N SER A 78 22.32 12.82 13.03
CA SER A 78 23.46 12.60 13.93
C SER A 78 23.67 11.11 14.21
N ALA A 79 24.84 10.74 14.71
CA ALA A 79 25.17 9.36 15.03
C ALA A 79 24.11 8.69 15.92
N GLY A 80 23.67 7.50 15.55
CA GLY A 80 22.63 6.75 16.24
C GLY A 80 21.19 7.06 15.81
N TYR A 81 20.97 7.99 14.87
CA TYR A 81 19.62 8.35 14.39
C TYR A 81 19.32 7.90 12.99
N ASN A 82 20.29 7.33 12.31
CA ASN A 82 20.06 6.69 11.01
C ASN A 82 19.32 5.37 11.22
N THR A 83 18.41 5.05 10.29
CA THR A 83 17.58 3.85 10.37
C THR A 83 17.71 3.03 9.11
N LYS A 84 17.69 1.71 9.26
CA LYS A 84 17.55 0.76 8.15
C LYS A 84 16.57 -0.32 8.57
N GLN A 85 15.59 -0.60 7.72
CA GLN A 85 14.52 -1.53 8.04
C GLN A 85 14.17 -2.37 6.81
N TRP A 86 14.05 -3.66 7.02
CA TRP A 86 13.49 -4.62 6.08
C TRP A 86 12.17 -5.14 6.61
N LEU A 87 11.15 -5.15 5.77
CA LEU A 87 9.88 -5.80 6.08
C LEU A 87 9.59 -6.82 5.00
N TRP A 88 9.34 -8.04 5.41
CA TRP A 88 8.99 -9.13 4.50
C TRP A 88 7.72 -9.79 4.97
N ASN A 89 6.70 -9.79 4.10
CA ASN A 89 5.44 -10.49 4.31
C ASN A 89 5.24 -11.53 3.22
N ALA A 90 4.55 -12.62 3.57
CA ALA A 90 4.20 -13.67 2.63
C ALA A 90 2.77 -14.13 2.87
N THR A 91 2.06 -14.44 1.78
CA THR A 91 0.69 -14.93 1.82
C THR A 91 0.58 -16.14 0.91
N LEU A 92 0.04 -17.22 1.45
CA LEU A 92 -0.36 -18.38 0.69
C LEU A 92 -1.90 -18.45 0.68
N SER A 93 -2.52 -18.42 -0.48
CA SER A 93 -3.97 -18.50 -0.60
C SER A 93 -4.39 -19.61 -1.54
N TYR A 94 -5.51 -20.25 -1.22
CA TYR A 94 -6.07 -21.34 -2.01
C TYR A 94 -7.55 -21.10 -2.29
N GLN A 95 -7.93 -21.16 -3.56
CA GLN A 95 -9.29 -21.05 -4.04
C GLN A 95 -9.90 -22.46 -4.17
N ILE A 96 -10.93 -22.75 -3.37
CA ILE A 96 -11.40 -24.12 -3.16
C ILE A 96 -12.41 -24.56 -4.22
N GLN A 97 -13.19 -23.66 -4.79
CA GLN A 97 -14.25 -24.02 -5.72
C GLN A 97 -13.98 -23.49 -7.14
N LYS A 98 -14.49 -24.19 -8.16
CA LYS A 98 -14.35 -23.79 -9.55
C LYS A 98 -14.94 -22.40 -9.86
N ASP A 99 -15.95 -22.00 -9.11
CA ASP A 99 -16.58 -20.68 -9.16
C ASP A 99 -15.87 -19.61 -8.32
N LYS A 100 -14.75 -19.99 -7.68
CA LYS A 100 -13.93 -19.11 -6.80
C LYS A 100 -14.74 -18.51 -5.64
N SER A 101 -15.78 -19.19 -5.19
CA SER A 101 -16.65 -18.71 -4.10
C SER A 101 -16.02 -18.84 -2.73
N ALA A 102 -15.07 -19.76 -2.52
CA ALA A 102 -14.38 -19.97 -1.25
C ALA A 102 -12.86 -19.75 -1.40
N ASN A 103 -12.29 -18.95 -0.51
CA ASN A 103 -10.86 -18.67 -0.46
C ASN A 103 -10.35 -18.82 0.97
N ARG A 104 -9.25 -19.57 1.13
CA ARG A 104 -8.49 -19.68 2.38
C ARG A 104 -7.13 -19.02 2.17
N ALA A 105 -6.68 -18.24 3.14
CA ALA A 105 -5.36 -17.63 3.09
C ALA A 105 -4.66 -17.74 4.44
N VAL A 106 -3.37 -18.00 4.38
CA VAL A 106 -2.45 -17.90 5.50
C VAL A 106 -1.47 -16.80 5.17
N LYS A 107 -1.39 -15.78 6.02
CA LYS A 107 -0.49 -14.66 5.86
C LYS A 107 0.46 -14.58 7.04
N VAL A 108 1.73 -14.37 6.75
CA VAL A 108 2.78 -14.13 7.73
C VAL A 108 3.25 -12.69 7.55
N TYR A 109 3.22 -11.93 8.62
CA TYR A 109 3.70 -10.57 8.66
C TYR A 109 5.07 -10.51 9.33
N ASP A 110 5.94 -9.65 8.80
CA ASP A 110 7.27 -9.35 9.31
C ASP A 110 8.09 -10.62 9.59
N LEU A 111 8.33 -11.43 8.54
CA LEU A 111 9.11 -12.66 8.60
C LEU A 111 10.49 -12.44 9.21
N LEU A 112 11.12 -11.28 8.96
CA LEU A 112 12.46 -10.95 9.46
C LEU A 112 12.43 -10.38 10.89
N GLN A 113 11.25 -10.06 11.43
CA GLN A 113 11.07 -9.46 12.76
C GLN A 113 11.87 -8.16 12.92
N GLN A 114 11.90 -7.34 11.88
CA GLN A 114 12.66 -6.09 11.86
C GLN A 114 11.78 -4.84 11.94
N LYS A 115 10.44 -5.00 12.04
CA LYS A 115 9.54 -3.87 12.17
C LYS A 115 9.88 -3.06 13.43
N SER A 116 10.28 -1.81 13.22
CA SER A 116 10.51 -0.88 14.32
C SER A 116 9.17 -0.38 14.87
N ASN A 117 9.03 -0.42 16.19
CA ASN A 117 7.89 0.17 16.89
C ASN A 117 8.18 1.60 17.34
N ILE A 118 9.32 2.16 16.96
CA ILE A 118 9.75 3.50 17.34
C ILE A 118 9.59 4.41 16.12
N ARG A 119 8.79 5.45 16.30
CA ARG A 119 8.72 6.56 15.35
C ARG A 119 9.53 7.72 15.94
N ARG A 120 10.56 8.14 15.22
CA ARG A 120 11.40 9.26 15.59
C ARG A 120 11.07 10.48 14.77
N ASN A 121 10.86 11.60 15.43
CA ASN A 121 10.72 12.90 14.82
C ASN A 121 11.83 13.82 15.36
N VAL A 122 12.68 14.30 14.45
CA VAL A 122 13.80 15.17 14.81
C VAL A 122 13.54 16.55 14.24
N THR A 123 13.43 17.54 15.12
CA THR A 123 13.33 18.97 14.74
C THR A 123 14.61 19.72 15.15
N ALA A 124 14.68 21.01 14.85
CA ALA A 124 15.81 21.82 15.28
C ALA A 124 15.92 21.95 16.83
N ASN A 125 14.79 21.84 17.53
CA ASN A 125 14.67 22.16 18.94
C ASN A 125 14.44 20.94 19.84
N TYR A 126 13.95 19.81 19.30
CA TYR A 126 13.64 18.61 20.08
C TYR A 126 13.71 17.35 19.22
N ILE A 127 13.91 16.25 19.92
CA ILE A 127 13.80 14.90 19.38
C ILE A 127 12.64 14.24 20.11
N ASP A 128 11.68 13.75 19.36
CA ASP A 128 10.51 13.03 19.87
C ASP A 128 10.58 11.58 19.43
N ASP A 129 10.70 10.68 20.39
CA ASP A 129 10.67 9.23 20.19
C ASP A 129 9.33 8.69 20.69
N THR A 130 8.46 8.35 19.77
CA THR A 130 7.19 7.72 20.11
C THR A 130 7.32 6.20 19.95
N ASN A 131 7.17 5.47 21.03
CA ASN A 131 7.15 4.00 21.02
C ASN A 131 5.72 3.49 20.95
N TYR A 132 5.42 2.69 19.93
CA TYR A 132 4.12 2.08 19.75
C TYR A 132 4.15 0.62 20.19
N ASN A 133 3.19 0.21 21.00
CA ASN A 133 2.98 -1.21 21.25
C ASN A 133 2.24 -1.83 20.06
N SER A 134 2.99 -2.24 19.03
CA SER A 134 2.44 -2.88 17.83
C SER A 134 2.94 -4.31 17.70
N LEU A 135 2.09 -5.16 17.12
CA LEU A 135 2.49 -6.52 16.76
C LEU A 135 3.62 -6.47 15.73
N THR A 136 4.71 -7.16 16.01
CA THR A 136 5.82 -7.34 15.09
C THR A 136 5.53 -8.50 14.15
N ARG A 137 5.92 -9.71 14.52
CA ARG A 137 5.63 -10.92 13.73
C ARG A 137 4.31 -11.54 14.18
N TYR A 138 3.42 -11.84 13.23
CA TYR A 138 2.22 -12.61 13.50
C TYR A 138 1.74 -13.37 12.27
N PHE A 139 0.95 -14.39 12.54
CA PHE A 139 0.28 -15.19 11.53
C PHE A 139 -1.20 -14.84 11.52
N MET A 140 -1.79 -14.78 10.33
CA MET A 140 -3.22 -14.57 10.16
C MET A 140 -3.76 -15.64 9.21
N VAL A 141 -4.80 -16.34 9.67
CA VAL A 141 -5.57 -17.27 8.84
C VAL A 141 -6.89 -16.61 8.49
N THR A 142 -7.21 -16.57 7.22
CA THR A 142 -8.43 -15.94 6.71
C THR A 142 -9.22 -16.95 5.90
N PHE A 143 -10.52 -16.99 6.13
CA PHE A 143 -11.48 -17.73 5.33
C PHE A 143 -12.53 -16.76 4.80
N ASN A 144 -12.63 -16.67 3.47
CA ASN A 144 -13.62 -15.85 2.80
C ASN A 144 -14.55 -16.77 2.00
N TYR A 145 -15.85 -16.59 2.20
CA TYR A 145 -16.87 -17.27 1.39
C TYR A 145 -17.83 -16.25 0.79
N LYS A 146 -17.99 -16.32 -0.53
CA LYS A 146 -18.90 -15.46 -1.28
C LYS A 146 -20.21 -16.20 -1.53
N PHE A 147 -21.25 -15.78 -0.84
CA PHE A 147 -22.61 -16.30 -1.07
C PHE A 147 -23.21 -15.63 -2.32
N ASN A 148 -23.42 -16.40 -3.38
CA ASN A 148 -24.17 -15.96 -4.56
C ASN A 148 -25.67 -16.23 -4.36
N THR A 149 -26.28 -15.62 -3.33
CA THR A 149 -27.68 -15.88 -2.97
C THR A 149 -28.67 -14.92 -3.64
N PHE A 150 -28.21 -13.98 -4.42
CA PHE A 150 -29.13 -13.13 -5.16
C PHE A 150 -29.42 -13.78 -6.51
N GLY A 151 -30.62 -14.37 -6.55
CA GLY A 151 -31.18 -15.08 -7.64
C GLY A 151 -30.97 -14.40 -8.99
N LYS A 152 -30.93 -15.20 -10.02
CA LYS A 152 -31.40 -14.79 -11.34
C LYS A 152 -32.75 -14.08 -11.14
N GLY A 153 -32.71 -12.77 -10.93
CA GLY A 153 -33.88 -11.94 -11.09
C GLY A 153 -34.32 -12.17 -12.52
N ASN A 154 -35.38 -12.93 -12.70
CA ASN A 154 -36.21 -12.82 -13.89
C ASN A 154 -36.48 -11.32 -14.05
N THR A 155 -35.77 -10.68 -14.95
CA THR A 155 -36.22 -9.42 -15.50
C THR A 155 -37.58 -9.73 -16.13
N PRO A 156 -38.70 -9.22 -15.57
CA PRO A 156 -39.94 -9.31 -16.30
C PRO A 156 -39.73 -8.51 -17.57
N THR A 157 -39.76 -9.23 -18.71
CA THR A 157 -39.93 -8.62 -20.02
C THR A 157 -41.30 -7.91 -20.03
N GLY A 158 -41.35 -6.74 -19.40
CA GLY A 158 -42.46 -5.78 -19.48
C GLY A 158 -42.50 -5.19 -20.87
N ARG A 159 -43.20 -5.87 -21.74
CA ARG A 159 -43.75 -5.36 -22.97
C ARG A 159 -44.71 -4.23 -22.57
N GLY A 160 -44.40 -2.96 -22.89
CA GLY A 160 -45.28 -1.85 -22.60
C GLY A 160 -44.66 -0.53 -23.02
N GLY A 161 -44.42 -0.37 -24.32
CA GLY A 161 -44.10 0.93 -24.87
C GLY A 161 -45.27 1.89 -24.73
N ARG A 162 -45.09 2.94 -23.98
CA ARG A 162 -45.81 4.22 -24.19
C ARG A 162 -44.78 5.28 -24.53
N ARG A 163 -44.69 5.52 -25.85
CA ARG A 163 -44.07 6.73 -26.36
C ARG A 163 -44.90 7.91 -25.85
N PHE A 164 -44.32 8.72 -24.99
CA PHE A 164 -44.77 10.10 -24.81
C PHE A 164 -44.12 10.93 -25.92
N GLY A 165 -44.93 11.43 -26.82
CA GLY A 165 -44.53 12.45 -27.80
C GLY A 165 -44.28 13.79 -27.10
N PRO A 166 -43.49 14.69 -27.71
CA PRO A 166 -43.20 16.01 -27.15
C PRO A 166 -44.47 16.88 -27.17
N GLY A 167 -44.76 17.48 -26.00
CA GLY A 167 -45.93 18.28 -25.74
C GLY A 167 -45.98 19.53 -26.59
N GLY A 168 -47.19 19.85 -27.08
CA GLY A 168 -47.54 21.11 -27.72
C GLY A 168 -47.60 22.26 -26.72
N PRO A 169 -47.57 23.51 -27.22
CA PRO A 169 -47.54 24.74 -26.40
C PRO A 169 -48.88 25.02 -25.70
N PRO A 170 -48.85 25.72 -24.54
CA PRO A 170 -50.06 26.06 -23.79
C PRO A 170 -50.89 27.14 -24.49
N PRO A 171 -52.23 27.14 -24.29
CA PRO A 171 -53.10 28.15 -24.86
C PRO A 171 -52.96 29.50 -24.12
N ARG A 172 -52.96 30.59 -24.88
CA ARG A 172 -53.04 31.95 -24.38
C ARG A 172 -54.46 32.24 -23.87
N MET A 173 -54.53 32.80 -22.68
CA MET A 173 -55.54 33.76 -22.30
C MET A 173 -54.86 35.03 -21.88
#